data_ddc968740508b845b06bd56d11223b5a
#
_entry.id   ddc968740508b845b06bd56d11223b5a
#
_cell.length_a   1.000
_cell.length_b   1.000
_cell.length_c   1.000
_cell.angle_alpha   90.00
_cell.angle_beta   90.00
_cell.angle_gamma   90.00
#
_symmetry.space_group_name_H-M   'P 1'
#
loop_
_entity.id
_entity.type
_entity.pdbx_description
1 polymer ?
#
loop_
_entity_poly.entity_id
_entity_poly.type
_entity_poly.pdbx_seq_one_letter_code
_entity_poly.pdbx_strand_id
1 'polypeptide(L)'
;MQQKDLRLPWRTGLDNIVHGMEIKGVQRKRARATALPYVARYGLGGFEDRYPRELSGGMRQRAALLRTLLLDADIILLDEPFGALDAQTRSSMQEWLLQIWADFRKTVVFVTHDVEEAVYLSDEILVMSPRPGRIIERLAVPLPRPRARSIANTADFIAIKERCLIQLGHNTPELAA
;
A
#
# COMPACT_ATOMS: atom_id res chain seq x y z
N MET A 1 -6.96 -5.00 -3.11
CA MET A 1 -7.15 -3.90 -4.08
C MET A 1 -6.61 -4.39 -5.41
N GLN A 2 -7.44 -4.57 -6.42
CA GLN A 2 -6.99 -5.08 -7.72
C GLN A 2 -6.18 -4.01 -8.47
N GLN A 3 -5.24 -4.44 -9.33
CA GLN A 3 -4.38 -3.59 -10.19
C GLN A 3 -5.16 -2.64 -11.13
N LYS A 4 -6.45 -2.83 -11.31
CA LYS A 4 -7.29 -1.94 -12.13
C LYS A 4 -7.90 -0.83 -11.28
N ASP A 5 -7.87 0.37 -11.83
CA ASP A 5 -8.48 1.59 -11.28
C ASP A 5 -9.94 1.38 -10.86
N LEU A 6 -10.15 1.03 -9.60
CA LEU A 6 -11.50 0.92 -9.01
C LEU A 6 -12.11 2.30 -8.70
N ARG A 7 -11.64 3.33 -9.38
CA ARG A 7 -12.21 4.68 -9.23
C ARG A 7 -13.47 4.81 -10.06
N LEU A 8 -14.41 5.53 -9.48
CA LEU A 8 -15.62 5.89 -10.18
C LEU A 8 -15.32 7.12 -11.05
N PRO A 9 -15.21 6.98 -12.40
CA PRO A 9 -14.72 8.06 -13.26
C PRO A 9 -15.67 9.27 -13.30
N TRP A 10 -16.92 9.07 -12.92
CA TRP A 10 -17.96 10.11 -12.83
C TRP A 10 -18.02 10.82 -11.48
N ARG A 11 -17.17 10.44 -10.51
CA ARG A 11 -17.06 11.10 -9.20
C ARG A 11 -15.75 11.88 -9.11
N THR A 12 -15.78 12.99 -8.38
CA THR A 12 -14.56 13.77 -8.07
C THR A 12 -13.59 12.99 -7.18
N GLY A 13 -12.38 13.50 -6.97
CA GLY A 13 -11.38 12.92 -6.09
C GLY A 13 -11.89 12.71 -4.67
N LEU A 14 -12.47 13.75 -4.07
CA LEU A 14 -13.03 13.67 -2.73
C LEU A 14 -14.23 12.71 -2.65
N ASP A 15 -15.12 12.75 -3.65
CA ASP A 15 -16.28 11.84 -3.69
C ASP A 15 -15.88 10.38 -3.88
N ASN A 16 -14.75 10.11 -4.55
CA ASN A 16 -14.17 8.78 -4.61
C ASN A 16 -13.64 8.34 -3.24
N ILE A 17 -12.95 9.22 -2.54
CA ILE A 17 -12.38 8.94 -1.21
C ILE A 17 -13.48 8.61 -0.20
N VAL A 18 -14.56 9.38 -0.17
CA VAL A 18 -15.65 9.19 0.83
C VAL A 18 -16.64 8.08 0.46
N HIS A 19 -16.55 7.52 -0.73
CA HIS A 19 -17.52 6.55 -1.22
C HIS A 19 -17.75 5.35 -0.29
N GLY A 20 -16.66 4.84 0.30
CA GLY A 20 -16.77 3.74 1.25
C GLY A 20 -17.53 4.11 2.53
N MET A 21 -17.37 5.34 3.00
CA MET A 21 -18.12 5.86 4.16
C MET A 21 -19.61 6.02 3.82
N GLU A 22 -19.92 6.47 2.59
CA GLU A 22 -21.32 6.58 2.11
C GLU A 22 -22.00 5.20 2.07
N ILE A 23 -21.30 4.16 1.60
CA ILE A 23 -21.82 2.78 1.60
C ILE A 23 -22.12 2.29 3.03
N LYS A 24 -21.34 2.71 4.02
CA LYS A 24 -21.59 2.42 5.44
C LYS A 24 -22.68 3.31 6.05
N GLY A 25 -23.39 4.11 5.27
CA GLY A 25 -24.51 4.94 5.71
C GLY A 25 -24.11 6.29 6.31
N VAL A 26 -22.83 6.70 6.20
CA VAL A 26 -22.41 8.04 6.65
C VAL A 26 -22.95 9.08 5.65
N GLN A 27 -23.65 10.09 6.15
CA GLN A 27 -24.14 11.18 5.31
C GLN A 27 -22.99 11.86 4.55
N ARG A 28 -23.17 12.11 3.25
CA ARG A 28 -22.15 12.67 2.34
C ARG A 28 -21.47 13.94 2.91
N LYS A 29 -22.25 14.87 3.47
CA LYS A 29 -21.70 16.10 4.07
C LYS A 29 -20.73 15.79 5.21
N ARG A 30 -21.09 14.84 6.09
CA ARG A 30 -20.25 14.40 7.22
C ARG A 30 -19.03 13.64 6.70
N ALA A 31 -19.20 12.74 5.73
CA ALA A 31 -18.09 11.99 5.14
C ALA A 31 -17.05 12.93 4.50
N ARG A 32 -17.49 13.93 3.72
CA ARG A 32 -16.61 14.95 3.12
C ARG A 32 -15.87 15.76 4.20
N ALA A 33 -16.57 16.22 5.23
CA ALA A 33 -15.95 16.96 6.34
C ALA A 33 -14.90 16.13 7.07
N THR A 34 -15.13 14.81 7.27
CA THR A 34 -14.18 13.90 7.88
C THR A 34 -12.95 13.67 6.99
N ALA A 35 -13.13 13.58 5.68
CA ALA A 35 -12.05 13.27 4.74
C ALA A 35 -11.16 14.48 4.40
N LEU A 36 -11.69 15.69 4.40
CA LEU A 36 -10.98 16.90 3.98
C LEU A 36 -9.62 17.12 4.67
N PRO A 37 -9.48 16.98 6.01
CA PRO A 37 -8.18 17.12 6.67
C PRO A 37 -7.13 16.11 6.16
N TYR A 38 -7.55 14.88 5.86
CA TYR A 38 -6.67 13.85 5.31
C TYR A 38 -6.30 14.14 3.85
N VAL A 39 -7.25 14.62 3.04
CA VAL A 39 -7.01 15.03 1.65
C VAL A 39 -5.93 16.13 1.60
N ALA A 40 -6.05 17.16 2.44
CA ALA A 40 -5.07 18.22 2.53
C ALA A 40 -3.71 17.71 3.01
N ARG A 41 -3.69 16.95 4.13
CA ARG A 41 -2.47 16.44 4.76
C ARG A 41 -1.68 15.49 3.85
N TYR A 42 -2.37 14.73 3.02
CA TYR A 42 -1.76 13.68 2.20
C TYR A 42 -1.55 14.06 0.73
N GLY A 43 -1.47 15.38 0.46
CA GLY A 43 -1.02 15.90 -0.83
C GLY A 43 -2.07 15.81 -1.94
N LEU A 44 -3.34 15.87 -1.58
CA LEU A 44 -4.47 15.96 -2.51
C LEU A 44 -5.24 17.27 -2.34
N GLY A 45 -4.74 18.19 -1.50
CA GLY A 45 -5.34 19.53 -1.31
C GLY A 45 -5.35 20.33 -2.62
N GLY A 46 -6.48 20.97 -2.91
CA GLY A 46 -6.73 21.69 -4.16
C GLY A 46 -7.19 20.81 -5.33
N PHE A 47 -7.29 19.49 -5.13
CA PHE A 47 -7.73 18.53 -6.14
C PHE A 47 -9.03 17.81 -5.76
N GLU A 48 -9.72 18.28 -4.74
CA GLU A 48 -10.93 17.67 -4.16
C GLU A 48 -12.03 17.46 -5.20
N ASP A 49 -12.23 18.48 -6.05
CA ASP A 49 -13.28 18.52 -7.05
C ASP A 49 -12.81 18.09 -8.46
N ARG A 50 -11.55 17.67 -8.59
CA ARG A 50 -11.01 17.13 -9.85
C ARG A 50 -11.48 15.72 -10.08
N TYR A 51 -11.76 15.37 -11.33
CA TYR A 51 -12.11 14.02 -11.74
C TYR A 51 -10.84 13.14 -11.87
N PRO A 52 -10.96 11.80 -11.79
CA PRO A 52 -9.82 10.89 -11.90
C PRO A 52 -8.92 11.12 -13.12
N ARG A 53 -9.48 11.51 -14.25
CA ARG A 53 -8.73 11.82 -15.49
C ARG A 53 -7.82 13.05 -15.37
N GLU A 54 -8.12 13.94 -14.43
CA GLU A 54 -7.37 15.19 -14.21
C GLU A 54 -6.29 15.03 -13.13
N LEU A 55 -6.20 13.85 -12.50
CA LEU A 55 -5.22 13.52 -11.47
C LEU A 55 -4.01 12.78 -12.06
N SER A 56 -2.83 13.00 -11.50
CA SER A 56 -1.65 12.18 -11.82
C SER A 56 -1.83 10.73 -11.34
N GLY A 57 -1.00 9.78 -11.83
CA GLY A 57 -1.03 8.38 -11.42
C GLY A 57 -0.90 8.22 -9.89
N GLY A 58 0.09 8.91 -9.30
CA GLY A 58 0.31 8.90 -7.86
C GLY A 58 -0.85 9.50 -7.06
N MET A 59 -1.44 10.61 -7.53
CA MET A 59 -2.61 11.21 -6.87
C MET A 59 -3.81 10.28 -6.92
N ARG A 60 -4.01 9.62 -8.05
CA ARG A 60 -5.04 8.61 -8.18
C ARG A 60 -4.86 7.48 -7.18
N GLN A 61 -3.62 7.00 -7.02
CA GLN A 61 -3.30 5.92 -6.09
C GLN A 61 -3.51 6.36 -4.63
N ARG A 62 -3.09 7.58 -4.27
CA ARG A 62 -3.35 8.16 -2.95
C ARG A 62 -4.84 8.24 -2.63
N ALA A 63 -5.66 8.70 -3.57
CA ALA A 63 -7.11 8.75 -3.40
C ALA A 63 -7.73 7.36 -3.18
N ALA A 64 -7.26 6.34 -3.91
CA ALA A 64 -7.72 4.97 -3.76
C ALA A 64 -7.34 4.36 -2.39
N LEU A 65 -6.12 4.63 -1.92
CA LEU A 65 -5.67 4.19 -0.59
C LEU A 65 -6.42 4.92 0.53
N LEU A 66 -6.60 6.24 0.44
CA LEU A 66 -7.39 7.01 1.42
C LEU A 66 -8.84 6.51 1.50
N ARG A 67 -9.46 6.17 0.37
CA ARG A 67 -10.79 5.55 0.36
C ARG A 67 -10.84 4.27 1.20
N THR A 68 -9.80 3.44 1.11
CA THR A 68 -9.72 2.18 1.84
C THR A 68 -9.45 2.43 3.33
N LEU A 69 -8.56 3.36 3.66
CA LEU A 69 -8.18 3.70 5.03
C LEU A 69 -9.34 4.34 5.82
N LEU A 70 -10.12 5.20 5.17
CA LEU A 70 -11.26 5.90 5.79
C LEU A 70 -12.50 5.00 5.96
N LEU A 71 -12.45 3.75 5.49
CA LEU A 71 -13.51 2.75 5.73
C LEU A 71 -13.65 2.31 7.18
N ASP A 72 -12.73 2.71 8.05
CA ASP A 72 -12.71 2.29 9.46
C ASP A 72 -12.79 0.77 9.64
N ALA A 73 -11.96 0.05 8.88
CA ALA A 73 -11.73 -1.38 9.03
C ALA A 73 -10.47 -1.61 9.88
N ASP A 74 -10.47 -2.64 10.72
CA ASP A 74 -9.31 -2.98 11.55
C ASP A 74 -8.19 -3.61 10.74
N ILE A 75 -8.55 -4.31 9.67
CA ILE A 75 -7.62 -4.98 8.75
C ILE A 75 -7.80 -4.43 7.34
N ILE A 76 -6.69 -4.08 6.72
CA ILE A 76 -6.64 -3.57 5.35
C ILE A 76 -5.85 -4.55 4.48
N LEU A 77 -6.43 -4.96 3.36
CA LEU A 77 -5.78 -5.84 2.38
C LEU A 77 -5.32 -5.01 1.18
N LEU A 78 -4.02 -5.01 0.92
CA LEU A 78 -3.40 -4.35 -0.23
C LEU A 78 -2.72 -5.42 -1.09
N ASP A 79 -3.23 -5.62 -2.30
CA ASP A 79 -2.73 -6.58 -3.26
C ASP A 79 -2.02 -5.85 -4.39
N GLU A 80 -0.68 -5.97 -4.44
CA GLU A 80 0.23 -5.29 -5.37
C GLU A 80 -0.10 -3.80 -5.61
N PRO A 81 -0.24 -2.97 -4.56
CA PRO A 81 -0.78 -1.63 -4.71
C PRO A 81 0.13 -0.69 -5.52
N PHE A 82 1.39 -1.04 -5.70
CA PHE A 82 2.38 -0.20 -6.39
C PHE A 82 2.91 -0.82 -7.69
N GLY A 83 2.42 -1.99 -8.11
CA GLY A 83 2.94 -2.73 -9.26
C GLY A 83 2.88 -1.97 -10.58
N ALA A 84 1.90 -1.07 -10.76
CA ALA A 84 1.72 -0.28 -11.99
C ALA A 84 2.44 1.09 -11.98
N LEU A 85 3.24 1.39 -10.93
CA LEU A 85 3.92 2.68 -10.79
C LEU A 85 5.37 2.59 -11.28
N ASP A 86 5.86 3.69 -11.86
CA ASP A 86 7.29 3.87 -12.11
C ASP A 86 8.09 3.90 -10.81
N ALA A 87 9.40 3.67 -10.87
CA ALA A 87 10.25 3.51 -9.70
C ALA A 87 10.23 4.73 -8.75
N GLN A 88 10.24 5.95 -9.30
CA GLN A 88 10.25 7.18 -8.49
C GLN A 88 8.91 7.39 -7.78
N THR A 89 7.81 7.21 -8.50
CA THR A 89 6.45 7.31 -7.95
C THR A 89 6.23 6.22 -6.91
N ARG A 90 6.69 4.98 -7.17
CA ARG A 90 6.61 3.86 -6.22
C ARG A 90 7.31 4.19 -4.92
N SER A 91 8.55 4.67 -4.98
CA SER A 91 9.32 5.09 -3.80
C SER A 91 8.57 6.13 -2.96
N SER A 92 8.08 7.19 -3.61
CA SER A 92 7.30 8.23 -2.93
C SER A 92 6.02 7.69 -2.29
N MET A 93 5.36 6.72 -2.93
CA MET A 93 4.14 6.10 -2.44
C MET A 93 4.38 5.17 -1.25
N GLN A 94 5.51 4.47 -1.20
CA GLN A 94 5.91 3.64 -0.07
C GLN A 94 6.18 4.48 1.18
N GLU A 95 6.92 5.58 1.05
CA GLU A 95 7.14 6.54 2.14
C GLU A 95 5.82 7.14 2.63
N TRP A 96 4.98 7.53 1.71
CA TRP A 96 3.65 8.06 2.00
C TRP A 96 2.76 7.03 2.73
N LEU A 97 2.82 5.74 2.35
CA LEU A 97 2.09 4.68 3.05
C LEU A 97 2.56 4.51 4.49
N LEU A 98 3.89 4.56 4.73
CA LEU A 98 4.43 4.50 6.09
C LEU A 98 3.98 5.68 6.96
N GLN A 99 3.92 6.89 6.41
CA GLN A 99 3.42 8.08 7.12
C GLN A 99 1.94 7.91 7.51
N ILE A 100 1.12 7.48 6.58
CA ILE A 100 -0.31 7.22 6.84
C ILE A 100 -0.49 6.11 7.87
N TRP A 101 0.26 5.01 7.73
CA TRP A 101 0.17 3.92 8.69
C TRP A 101 0.47 4.38 10.12
N ALA A 102 1.43 5.28 10.31
CA ALA A 102 1.77 5.85 11.61
C ALA A 102 0.58 6.61 12.25
N ASP A 103 -0.26 7.24 11.42
CA ASP A 103 -1.45 7.98 11.88
C ASP A 103 -2.63 7.05 12.19
N PHE A 104 -2.89 6.07 11.34
CA PHE A 104 -4.07 5.19 11.45
C PHE A 104 -3.84 3.94 12.29
N ARG A 105 -2.60 3.45 12.38
CA ARG A 105 -2.18 2.25 13.14
C ARG A 105 -3.07 1.02 12.90
N LYS A 106 -3.48 0.83 11.65
CA LYS A 106 -4.29 -0.32 11.25
C LYS A 106 -3.40 -1.53 10.95
N THR A 107 -3.95 -2.73 11.07
CA THR A 107 -3.30 -3.93 10.57
C THR A 107 -3.38 -3.95 9.05
N VAL A 108 -2.24 -4.06 8.37
CA VAL A 108 -2.17 -4.10 6.91
C VAL A 108 -1.60 -5.45 6.48
N VAL A 109 -2.36 -6.18 5.68
CA VAL A 109 -1.86 -7.34 4.93
C VAL A 109 -1.51 -6.84 3.54
N PHE A 110 -0.22 -6.88 3.23
CA PHE A 110 0.36 -6.32 2.02
C PHE A 110 0.90 -7.47 1.16
N VAL A 111 0.37 -7.64 -0.04
CA VAL A 111 0.85 -8.64 -1.00
C VAL A 111 1.71 -7.94 -2.03
N THR A 112 2.93 -8.45 -2.23
CA THR A 112 3.87 -7.96 -3.24
C THR A 112 4.78 -9.08 -3.71
N HIS A 113 5.30 -8.97 -4.93
CA HIS A 113 6.39 -9.80 -5.45
C HIS A 113 7.76 -9.12 -5.31
N ASP A 114 7.81 -7.88 -4.82
CA ASP A 114 9.05 -7.13 -4.60
C ASP A 114 9.53 -7.34 -3.17
N VAL A 115 10.65 -8.05 -3.03
CA VAL A 115 11.24 -8.39 -1.72
C VAL A 115 11.70 -7.14 -0.96
N GLU A 116 12.24 -6.15 -1.66
CA GLU A 116 12.70 -4.91 -1.02
C GLU A 116 11.52 -4.12 -0.46
N GLU A 117 10.42 -4.08 -1.18
CA GLU A 117 9.17 -3.49 -0.72
C GLU A 117 8.62 -4.22 0.51
N ALA A 118 8.64 -5.55 0.51
CA ALA A 118 8.21 -6.35 1.65
C ALA A 118 9.04 -6.04 2.90
N VAL A 119 10.37 -5.99 2.80
CA VAL A 119 11.25 -5.66 3.93
C VAL A 119 11.06 -4.21 4.38
N TYR A 120 10.92 -3.27 3.44
CA TYR A 120 10.79 -1.85 3.76
C TYR A 120 9.49 -1.51 4.51
N LEU A 121 8.38 -2.17 4.16
CA LEU A 121 7.05 -1.79 4.65
C LEU A 121 6.57 -2.61 5.85
N SER A 122 6.93 -3.90 5.96
CA SER A 122 6.30 -4.81 6.91
C SER A 122 7.04 -4.93 8.24
N ASP A 123 6.35 -5.41 9.26
CA ASP A 123 6.93 -5.83 10.54
C ASP A 123 7.16 -7.35 10.56
N GLU A 124 6.48 -8.06 9.63
CA GLU A 124 6.58 -9.49 9.44
C GLU A 124 6.37 -9.83 7.97
N ILE A 125 7.14 -10.79 7.44
CA ILE A 125 7.04 -11.29 6.07
C ILE A 125 6.65 -12.76 6.11
N LEU A 126 5.64 -13.12 5.32
CA LEU A 126 5.25 -14.50 5.05
C LEU A 126 5.69 -14.85 3.63
N VAL A 127 6.71 -15.69 3.50
CA VAL A 127 7.17 -16.17 2.19
C VAL A 127 6.29 -17.33 1.75
N MET A 128 5.79 -17.26 0.53
CA MET A 128 4.89 -18.27 -0.03
C MET A 128 5.56 -19.08 -1.14
N SER A 129 5.28 -20.38 -1.16
CA SER A 129 5.72 -21.27 -2.24
C SER A 129 4.94 -21.01 -3.54
N PRO A 130 5.47 -21.49 -4.71
CA PRO A 130 4.66 -21.68 -5.91
C PRO A 130 3.45 -22.60 -5.66
N ARG A 131 2.60 -22.77 -6.65
CA ARG A 131 1.41 -23.64 -6.54
C ARG A 131 1.78 -25.09 -6.19
N PRO A 132 1.05 -25.71 -5.22
CA PRO A 132 0.03 -25.12 -4.35
C PRO A 132 0.65 -24.16 -3.33
N GLY A 133 0.10 -22.94 -3.20
CA GLY A 133 0.62 -21.89 -2.32
C GLY A 133 0.60 -22.33 -0.84
N ARG A 134 1.75 -22.30 -0.20
CA ARG A 134 1.93 -22.58 1.24
C ARG A 134 2.88 -21.54 1.82
N ILE A 135 2.70 -21.19 3.08
CA ILE A 135 3.69 -20.40 3.81
C ILE A 135 4.88 -21.31 4.09
N ILE A 136 6.04 -20.97 3.53
CA ILE A 136 7.28 -21.73 3.68
C ILE A 136 8.22 -21.12 4.72
N GLU A 137 8.10 -19.82 4.97
CA GLU A 137 8.84 -19.15 6.02
C GLU A 137 8.08 -17.94 6.57
N ARG A 138 8.35 -17.65 7.84
CA ARG A 138 7.84 -16.49 8.56
C ARG A 138 9.03 -15.73 9.13
N LEU A 139 9.23 -14.50 8.66
CA LEU A 139 10.37 -13.66 9.01
C LEU A 139 9.90 -12.42 9.76
N ALA A 140 10.41 -12.23 10.97
CA ALA A 140 10.27 -10.95 11.65
C ALA A 140 11.18 -9.90 10.98
N VAL A 141 10.71 -8.66 10.91
CA VAL A 141 11.45 -7.51 10.40
C VAL A 141 11.66 -6.50 11.54
N PRO A 142 12.67 -6.72 12.41
CA PRO A 142 12.89 -5.90 13.60
C PRO A 142 13.57 -4.56 13.28
N LEU A 143 13.26 -3.99 12.13
CA LEU A 143 13.79 -2.69 11.72
C LEU A 143 13.02 -1.56 12.41
N PRO A 144 13.72 -0.55 12.94
CA PRO A 144 13.09 0.53 13.68
C PRO A 144 12.12 1.35 12.81
N ARG A 145 11.14 1.98 13.43
CA ARG A 145 10.24 2.96 12.82
C ARG A 145 10.45 4.34 13.48
N PRO A 146 10.32 5.46 12.77
CA PRO A 146 9.97 5.57 11.35
C PRO A 146 11.13 5.14 10.44
N ARG A 147 10.82 4.47 9.32
CA ARG A 147 11.81 4.01 8.35
C ARG A 147 12.08 5.08 7.30
N ALA A 148 13.32 5.55 7.24
CA ALA A 148 13.82 6.36 6.13
C ALA A 148 14.36 5.45 5.02
N ARG A 149 14.47 5.95 3.79
CA ARG A 149 15.04 5.20 2.64
C ARG A 149 16.44 4.66 2.89
N SER A 150 17.24 5.40 3.65
CA SER A 150 18.60 4.97 4.00
C SER A 150 18.66 3.63 4.74
N ILE A 151 17.56 3.18 5.34
CA ILE A 151 17.48 1.87 6.02
C ILE A 151 17.76 0.71 5.05
N ALA A 152 17.46 0.87 3.76
CA ALA A 152 17.72 -0.14 2.74
C ALA A 152 19.22 -0.46 2.56
N ASN A 153 20.10 0.43 3.01
CA ASN A 153 21.55 0.26 2.92
C ASN A 153 22.15 -0.32 4.22
N THR A 154 21.33 -0.66 5.21
CA THR A 154 21.82 -1.26 6.46
C THR A 154 22.04 -2.76 6.32
N ALA A 155 23.00 -3.30 7.09
CA ALA A 155 23.31 -4.73 7.10
C ALA A 155 22.08 -5.57 7.47
N ASP A 156 21.28 -5.13 8.44
CA ASP A 156 20.08 -5.83 8.88
C ASP A 156 19.02 -5.92 7.77
N PHE A 157 18.81 -4.83 7.03
CA PHE A 157 17.90 -4.82 5.89
C PHE A 157 18.34 -5.80 4.80
N ILE A 158 19.64 -5.75 4.46
CA ILE A 158 20.25 -6.61 3.43
C ILE A 158 20.14 -8.08 3.84
N ALA A 159 20.43 -8.42 5.09
CA ALA A 159 20.34 -9.79 5.60
C ALA A 159 18.93 -10.35 5.52
N ILE A 160 17.90 -9.57 5.87
CA ILE A 160 16.49 -9.99 5.76
C ILE A 160 16.11 -10.18 4.29
N LYS A 161 16.50 -9.25 3.41
CA LYS A 161 16.27 -9.33 1.97
C LYS A 161 16.89 -10.59 1.37
N GLU A 162 18.14 -10.87 1.67
CA GLU A 162 18.85 -12.08 1.19
C GLU A 162 18.16 -13.35 1.67
N ARG A 163 17.73 -13.41 2.92
CA ARG A 163 16.99 -14.55 3.45
C ARG A 163 15.68 -14.79 2.70
N CYS A 164 14.92 -13.75 2.38
CA CYS A 164 13.72 -13.86 1.54
C CYS A 164 14.07 -14.42 0.15
N LEU A 165 15.12 -13.89 -0.49
CA LEU A 165 15.53 -14.30 -1.84
C LEU A 165 15.99 -15.76 -1.86
N ILE A 166 16.72 -16.24 -0.86
CA ILE A 166 17.13 -17.63 -0.72
C ILE A 166 15.90 -18.54 -0.67
N GLN A 167 14.89 -18.20 0.14
CA GLN A 167 13.67 -19.00 0.25
C GLN A 167 12.87 -19.03 -1.06
N LEU A 168 12.81 -17.92 -1.77
CA LEU A 168 12.16 -17.85 -3.08
C LEU A 168 12.94 -18.63 -4.15
N GLY A 169 14.28 -18.63 -4.11
CA GLY A 169 15.16 -19.36 -5.03
C GLY A 169 15.08 -20.87 -4.84
N HIS A 170 15.00 -21.35 -3.61
CA HIS A 170 14.85 -22.78 -3.31
C HIS A 170 13.52 -23.39 -3.77
N ASN A 171 12.54 -22.56 -4.09
CA ASN A 171 11.24 -22.99 -4.59
C ASN A 171 11.04 -22.79 -6.10
N THR A 172 12.07 -22.39 -6.83
CA THR A 172 12.05 -22.44 -8.29
C THR A 172 12.14 -23.92 -8.68
N PRO A 173 11.14 -24.53 -9.35
CA PRO A 173 11.33 -25.89 -9.85
C PRO A 173 12.54 -25.85 -10.77
N GLU A 174 13.55 -26.70 -10.53
CA GLU A 174 14.54 -27.03 -11.54
C GLU A 174 13.76 -27.33 -12.82
N LEU A 175 13.95 -26.50 -13.85
CA LEU A 175 13.56 -26.84 -15.20
C LEU A 175 14.37 -28.10 -15.51
N ALA A 176 13.76 -29.25 -15.26
CA ALA A 176 14.27 -30.53 -15.71
C ALA A 176 14.43 -30.41 -17.24
N ALA A 177 15.70 -30.44 -17.64
CA ALA A 177 16.14 -30.51 -19.02
C ALA A 177 15.60 -31.77 -19.72
#